data_10f3a11a35de983ee77b5a21c188df3b
#
_entry.id   10f3a11a35de983ee77b5a21c188df3b
#
_cell.length_a   1.000
_cell.length_b   1.000
_cell.length_c   1.000
_cell.angle_alpha   90.00
_cell.angle_beta   90.00
_cell.angle_gamma   90.00
#
_symmetry.space_group_name_H-M   'P 1'
#
loop_
_entity.id
_entity.type
_entity.pdbx_description
1 polymer ?
#
loop_
_entity_poly.entity_id
_entity_poly.type
_entity_poly.pdbx_seq_one_letter_code
_entity_poly.pdbx_strand_id
1 'polypeptide(L)'
;MTQNTQGPNKNTGESDLMEQIVNLCKRRGLVFASSDIYGGFRSTWDFGPVGVLLKRNVKEAWFKSMVQMRDNVVGIDASILMAPQVWEASGHLAGFTDPLVECSICHQRYREDQLPVEDGNIIAPMCPQQKKKQCVLGEAKNFNLMFKTFVGPVEDSANVAYFRPETAQGIFVNFVNVLNTTRQKPPFGIAQVGKSFRNEITPGNFIFRTREFEQMEMEFFVPPEQGPEWYEYWKNERMDWFYNLGMKKENIMLRPHDEDELSHYSTGTSDIEYLFPWGWGELEGIAQRTDFDLKAHSQHSGQDLSYFDPQANQRYVP
;
A
#
# COMPACT_ATOMS: atom_id res chain seq x y z
N MET A 1 52.03 12.06 -5.85
CA MET A 1 51.39 10.74 -5.81
C MET A 1 49.90 10.97 -5.62
N THR A 2 49.19 11.02 -6.70
CA THR A 2 47.75 11.29 -6.78
C THR A 2 47.03 9.97 -6.66
N GLN A 3 46.27 9.80 -5.54
CA GLN A 3 45.36 8.66 -5.38
C GLN A 3 44.08 8.95 -6.12
N ASN A 4 43.81 8.12 -7.09
CA ASN A 4 42.58 8.06 -7.89
C ASN A 4 41.51 7.34 -7.06
N THR A 5 40.53 8.04 -6.50
CA THR A 5 39.32 7.44 -5.88
C THR A 5 38.28 7.21 -6.98
N GLN A 6 38.25 5.99 -7.52
CA GLN A 6 37.14 5.53 -8.34
C GLN A 6 35.88 5.40 -7.45
N GLY A 7 34.81 6.10 -7.83
CA GLY A 7 33.49 5.94 -7.24
C GLY A 7 32.90 4.54 -7.50
N PRO A 8 31.88 4.10 -6.73
CA PRO A 8 31.38 2.74 -6.79
C PRO A 8 30.81 2.42 -8.16
N ASN A 9 31.33 1.35 -8.74
CA ASN A 9 30.91 0.73 -9.99
C ASN A 9 29.44 0.32 -9.86
N LYS A 10 28.54 0.85 -10.69
CA LYS A 10 27.13 0.39 -10.78
C LYS A 10 27.13 -1.10 -11.13
N ASN A 11 26.55 -1.90 -10.25
CA ASN A 11 26.43 -3.35 -10.36
C ASN A 11 25.69 -3.76 -11.65
N THR A 12 26.42 -4.16 -12.65
CA THR A 12 25.89 -4.72 -13.91
C THR A 12 25.18 -6.07 -13.69
N GLY A 13 25.40 -6.74 -12.56
CA GLY A 13 24.79 -8.03 -12.23
C GLY A 13 23.35 -7.96 -11.72
N GLU A 14 22.94 -6.86 -11.07
CA GLU A 14 21.60 -6.73 -10.45
C GLU A 14 20.52 -6.42 -11.51
N SER A 15 20.82 -5.61 -12.51
CA SER A 15 19.92 -5.37 -13.64
C SER A 15 19.69 -6.64 -14.46
N ASP A 16 20.71 -7.50 -14.57
CA ASP A 16 20.63 -8.78 -15.26
C ASP A 16 19.70 -9.76 -14.53
N LEU A 17 19.78 -9.87 -13.20
CA LEU A 17 18.90 -10.76 -12.41
C LEU A 17 17.43 -10.37 -12.53
N MET A 18 17.11 -9.08 -12.46
CA MET A 18 15.72 -8.62 -12.61
C MET A 18 15.19 -8.94 -14.02
N GLU A 19 15.99 -8.74 -15.05
CA GLU A 19 15.61 -9.08 -16.42
C GLU A 19 15.37 -10.59 -16.58
N GLN A 20 16.23 -11.43 -15.98
CA GLN A 20 16.06 -12.89 -15.98
C GLN A 20 14.75 -13.30 -15.31
N ILE A 21 14.40 -12.71 -14.14
CA ILE A 21 13.14 -12.98 -13.43
C ILE A 21 11.94 -12.59 -14.31
N VAL A 22 11.93 -11.40 -14.89
CA VAL A 22 10.84 -10.93 -15.76
C VAL A 22 10.66 -11.86 -16.95
N ASN A 23 11.77 -12.24 -17.62
CA ASN A 23 11.75 -13.16 -18.75
C ASN A 23 11.24 -14.56 -18.36
N LEU A 24 11.65 -15.06 -17.18
CA LEU A 24 11.17 -16.33 -16.66
C LEU A 24 9.66 -16.27 -16.41
N CYS A 25 9.18 -15.23 -15.71
CA CYS A 25 7.77 -15.04 -15.40
C CYS A 25 6.89 -15.04 -16.66
N LYS A 26 7.29 -14.31 -17.68
CA LYS A 26 6.56 -14.26 -18.96
C LYS A 26 6.53 -15.62 -19.66
N ARG A 27 7.71 -16.26 -19.82
CA ARG A 27 7.82 -17.54 -20.53
C ARG A 27 7.11 -18.70 -19.82
N ARG A 28 7.02 -18.67 -18.49
CA ARG A 28 6.42 -19.74 -17.69
C ARG A 28 4.94 -19.49 -17.36
N GLY A 29 4.36 -18.41 -17.88
CA GLY A 29 2.95 -18.11 -17.66
C GLY A 29 2.64 -17.73 -16.20
N LEU A 30 3.57 -17.03 -15.54
CA LEU A 30 3.30 -16.43 -14.24
C LEU A 30 2.56 -15.12 -14.40
N VAL A 31 3.09 -14.23 -15.25
CA VAL A 31 2.53 -12.87 -15.42
C VAL A 31 2.64 -12.44 -16.89
N PHE A 32 1.59 -11.80 -17.40
CA PHE A 32 1.53 -11.18 -18.71
C PHE A 32 1.19 -9.70 -18.57
N ALA A 33 1.59 -8.87 -19.54
CA ALA A 33 1.08 -7.51 -19.63
C ALA A 33 -0.45 -7.56 -19.88
N SER A 34 -1.21 -6.81 -19.12
CA SER A 34 -2.66 -6.73 -19.36
C SER A 34 -2.94 -6.16 -20.74
N SER A 35 -3.88 -6.76 -21.48
CA SER A 35 -4.25 -6.34 -22.85
C SER A 35 -3.08 -6.39 -23.85
N ASP A 36 -2.20 -7.37 -23.73
CA ASP A 36 -0.94 -7.48 -24.49
C ASP A 36 -1.14 -7.44 -26.01
N ILE A 37 -2.21 -8.02 -26.53
CA ILE A 37 -2.59 -8.01 -27.97
C ILE A 37 -2.84 -6.61 -28.53
N TYR A 38 -3.08 -5.61 -27.65
CA TYR A 38 -3.24 -4.19 -27.99
C TYR A 38 -2.02 -3.34 -27.62
N GLY A 39 -0.87 -3.99 -27.37
CA GLY A 39 0.36 -3.33 -26.94
C GLY A 39 0.53 -3.18 -25.42
N GLY A 40 -0.38 -3.78 -24.67
CA GLY A 40 -0.38 -3.74 -23.21
C GLY A 40 -0.97 -2.46 -22.62
N PHE A 41 -1.48 -2.56 -21.39
CA PHE A 41 -1.91 -1.40 -20.60
C PHE A 41 -0.89 -1.15 -19.49
N ARG A 42 -0.27 0.02 -19.51
CA ARG A 42 0.91 0.32 -18.68
C ARG A 42 0.64 0.08 -17.20
N SER A 43 1.50 -0.77 -16.59
CA SER A 43 1.49 -1.06 -15.15
C SER A 43 0.25 -1.75 -14.63
N THR A 44 -0.39 -2.50 -15.50
CA THR A 44 -1.40 -3.50 -15.18
C THR A 44 -0.98 -4.86 -15.71
N TRP A 45 -1.25 -5.90 -14.95
CA TRP A 45 -0.72 -7.23 -15.20
C TRP A 45 -1.78 -8.29 -15.00
N ASP A 46 -1.79 -9.29 -15.88
CA ASP A 46 -2.61 -10.48 -15.77
C ASP A 46 -1.77 -11.63 -15.21
N PHE A 47 -2.30 -12.31 -14.19
CA PHE A 47 -1.66 -13.52 -13.68
C PHE A 47 -2.02 -14.70 -14.55
N GLY A 48 -1.02 -15.33 -15.18
CA GLY A 48 -1.18 -16.50 -16.01
C GLY A 48 -1.48 -17.78 -15.21
N PRO A 49 -1.61 -18.94 -15.90
CA PRO A 49 -2.04 -20.19 -15.25
C PRO A 49 -1.17 -20.63 -14.06
N VAL A 50 0.14 -20.42 -14.12
CA VAL A 50 1.04 -20.74 -12.99
C VAL A 50 1.01 -19.64 -11.94
N GLY A 51 0.98 -18.39 -12.37
CA GLY A 51 0.97 -17.23 -11.47
C GLY A 51 -0.28 -17.16 -10.59
N VAL A 52 -1.46 -17.48 -11.15
CA VAL A 52 -2.71 -17.49 -10.38
C VAL A 52 -2.71 -18.55 -9.28
N LEU A 53 -2.08 -19.71 -9.51
CA LEU A 53 -1.95 -20.75 -8.48
C LEU A 53 -1.02 -20.30 -7.35
N LEU A 54 0.13 -19.72 -7.68
CA LEU A 54 1.05 -19.17 -6.69
C LEU A 54 0.39 -18.06 -5.86
N LYS A 55 -0.25 -17.11 -6.54
CA LYS A 55 -0.98 -16.02 -5.90
C LYS A 55 -2.07 -16.52 -4.95
N ARG A 56 -2.83 -17.54 -5.38
CA ARG A 56 -3.85 -18.18 -4.55
C ARG A 56 -3.25 -18.84 -3.32
N ASN A 57 -2.17 -19.60 -3.48
CA ASN A 57 -1.50 -20.28 -2.35
C ASN A 57 -1.02 -19.26 -1.30
N VAL A 58 -0.45 -18.13 -1.72
CA VAL A 58 -0.01 -17.07 -0.79
C VAL A 58 -1.20 -16.49 -0.03
N LYS A 59 -2.29 -16.15 -0.73
CA LYS A 59 -3.52 -15.61 -0.10
C LYS A 59 -4.15 -16.61 0.88
N GLU A 60 -4.22 -17.88 0.50
CA GLU A 60 -4.78 -18.95 1.35
C GLU A 60 -3.90 -19.17 2.58
N ALA A 61 -2.58 -19.18 2.44
CA ALA A 61 -1.66 -19.29 3.56
C ALA A 61 -1.82 -18.13 4.55
N TRP A 62 -1.94 -16.90 4.03
CA TRP A 62 -2.19 -15.71 4.85
C TRP A 62 -3.54 -15.78 5.56
N PHE A 63 -4.63 -16.04 4.82
CA PHE A 63 -5.98 -16.09 5.38
C PHE A 63 -6.13 -17.20 6.43
N LYS A 64 -5.50 -18.35 6.18
CA LYS A 64 -5.45 -19.42 7.14
C LYS A 64 -4.75 -19.00 8.44
N SER A 65 -3.56 -18.40 8.34
CA SER A 65 -2.79 -17.94 9.50
C SER A 65 -3.47 -16.81 10.26
N MET A 66 -4.04 -15.83 9.53
CA MET A 66 -4.58 -14.62 10.14
C MET A 66 -6.03 -14.78 10.64
N VAL A 67 -6.83 -15.61 9.98
CA VAL A 67 -8.27 -15.73 10.29
C VAL A 67 -8.61 -17.13 10.83
N GLN A 68 -8.29 -18.19 10.08
CA GLN A 68 -8.82 -19.51 10.40
C GLN A 68 -8.16 -20.15 11.63
N MET A 69 -6.91 -19.79 11.92
CA MET A 69 -6.14 -20.33 13.06
C MET A 69 -6.21 -19.45 14.31
N ARG A 70 -7.10 -18.43 14.31
CA ARG A 70 -7.26 -17.50 15.43
C ARG A 70 -8.71 -17.36 15.83
N ASP A 71 -8.97 -17.36 17.14
CA ASP A 71 -10.33 -17.20 17.68
C ASP A 71 -10.77 -15.75 17.70
N ASN A 72 -9.83 -14.82 17.63
CA ASN A 72 -10.06 -13.38 17.75
C ASN A 72 -9.82 -12.60 16.46
N VAL A 73 -9.85 -13.24 15.29
CA VAL A 73 -9.81 -12.56 14.00
C VAL A 73 -10.91 -13.11 13.11
N VAL A 74 -11.67 -12.22 12.47
CA VAL A 74 -12.73 -12.58 11.54
C VAL A 74 -12.47 -11.98 10.16
N GLY A 75 -12.99 -12.63 9.12
CA GLY A 75 -12.83 -12.16 7.74
C GLY A 75 -14.05 -11.38 7.27
N ILE A 76 -13.82 -10.38 6.41
CA ILE A 76 -14.85 -9.70 5.63
C ILE A 76 -14.44 -9.60 4.15
N ASP A 77 -15.38 -9.25 3.30
CA ASP A 77 -15.15 -8.85 1.91
C ASP A 77 -15.98 -7.59 1.62
N ALA A 78 -15.35 -6.43 1.79
CA ALA A 78 -16.00 -5.14 1.58
C ALA A 78 -16.00 -4.76 0.09
N SER A 79 -16.99 -3.99 -0.34
CA SER A 79 -17.14 -3.52 -1.72
C SER A 79 -15.95 -2.68 -2.17
N ILE A 80 -15.59 -2.81 -3.45
CA ILE A 80 -14.57 -1.96 -4.09
C ILE A 80 -15.07 -0.52 -4.25
N LEU A 81 -16.32 -0.37 -4.75
CA LEU A 81 -16.99 0.91 -4.85
C LEU A 81 -17.66 1.25 -3.52
N MET A 82 -17.28 2.37 -2.94
CA MET A 82 -17.78 2.82 -1.65
C MET A 82 -18.29 4.26 -1.76
N ALA A 83 -19.12 4.68 -0.82
CA ALA A 83 -19.62 6.04 -0.76
C ALA A 83 -18.47 7.06 -0.72
N PRO A 84 -18.53 8.17 -1.49
CA PRO A 84 -17.47 9.20 -1.48
C PRO A 84 -17.12 9.72 -0.10
N GLN A 85 -18.10 9.78 0.80
CA GLN A 85 -17.95 10.23 2.19
C GLN A 85 -16.94 9.39 2.99
N VAL A 86 -16.73 8.12 2.63
CA VAL A 86 -15.69 7.28 3.25
C VAL A 86 -14.31 7.86 2.99
N TRP A 87 -14.07 8.33 1.77
CA TRP A 87 -12.80 8.90 1.33
C TRP A 87 -12.61 10.36 1.76
N GLU A 88 -13.71 11.07 2.01
CA GLU A 88 -13.69 12.38 2.66
C GLU A 88 -13.30 12.24 4.13
N ALA A 89 -13.97 11.34 4.87
CA ALA A 89 -13.72 11.10 6.29
C ALA A 89 -12.29 10.64 6.57
N SER A 90 -11.78 9.71 5.75
CA SER A 90 -10.41 9.20 5.87
C SER A 90 -9.32 10.14 5.34
N GLY A 91 -9.70 11.29 4.74
CA GLY A 91 -8.77 12.28 4.20
C GLY A 91 -8.17 11.94 2.82
N HIS A 92 -8.51 10.81 2.20
CA HIS A 92 -7.94 10.40 0.91
C HIS A 92 -8.25 11.40 -0.23
N LEU A 93 -9.42 12.02 -0.23
CA LEU A 93 -9.75 13.00 -1.28
C LEU A 93 -8.91 14.26 -1.18
N ALA A 94 -8.53 14.66 0.02
CA ALA A 94 -7.75 15.88 0.26
C ALA A 94 -6.24 15.63 0.22
N GLY A 95 -5.76 14.51 0.79
CA GLY A 95 -4.35 14.28 1.10
C GLY A 95 -3.67 13.16 0.32
N PHE A 96 -4.40 12.29 -0.37
CA PHE A 96 -3.79 11.19 -1.13
C PHE A 96 -3.28 11.68 -2.49
N THR A 97 -2.25 12.51 -2.46
CA THR A 97 -1.71 13.21 -3.62
C THR A 97 -0.19 13.07 -3.69
N ASP A 98 0.32 12.95 -4.92
CA ASP A 98 1.75 13.07 -5.22
C ASP A 98 2.05 14.46 -5.81
N PRO A 99 3.14 15.12 -5.39
CA PRO A 99 3.60 16.35 -6.03
C PRO A 99 4.20 16.00 -7.41
N LEU A 100 3.59 16.49 -8.47
CA LEU A 100 3.94 16.20 -9.85
C LEU A 100 4.56 17.42 -10.53
N VAL A 101 5.76 17.26 -11.07
CA VAL A 101 6.41 18.24 -11.95
C VAL A 101 6.44 17.71 -13.38
N GLU A 102 6.19 18.58 -14.36
CA GLU A 102 6.23 18.24 -15.78
C GLU A 102 7.35 19.01 -16.48
N CYS A 103 8.10 18.32 -17.33
CA CYS A 103 9.09 18.99 -18.19
C CYS A 103 8.38 19.75 -19.31
N SER A 104 8.60 21.05 -19.43
CA SER A 104 8.00 21.92 -20.45
C SER A 104 8.44 21.57 -21.89
N ILE A 105 9.46 20.73 -22.06
CA ILE A 105 10.03 20.40 -23.36
C ILE A 105 9.60 19.01 -23.84
N CYS A 106 9.80 17.97 -23.01
CA CYS A 106 9.47 16.59 -23.39
C CYS A 106 8.15 16.08 -22.81
N HIS A 107 7.48 16.88 -21.99
CA HIS A 107 6.22 16.55 -21.32
C HIS A 107 6.26 15.29 -20.44
N GLN A 108 7.46 14.82 -20.10
CA GLN A 108 7.60 13.79 -19.09
C GLN A 108 7.30 14.34 -17.71
N ARG A 109 6.62 13.51 -16.91
CA ARG A 109 6.19 13.83 -15.55
C ARG A 109 7.01 13.05 -14.56
N TYR A 110 7.34 13.69 -13.46
CA TYR A 110 8.14 13.13 -12.37
C TYR A 110 7.50 13.48 -11.04
N ARG A 111 7.63 12.61 -10.06
CA ARG A 111 7.33 12.95 -8.68
C ARG A 111 8.45 13.82 -8.15
N GLU A 112 8.09 15.01 -7.67
CA GLU A 112 9.07 15.98 -7.18
C GLU A 112 9.83 15.45 -5.97
N ASP A 113 9.12 14.80 -5.04
CA ASP A 113 9.65 14.22 -3.80
C ASP A 113 10.60 13.02 -4.02
N GLN A 114 10.65 12.46 -5.24
CA GLN A 114 11.56 11.37 -5.62
C GLN A 114 12.77 11.85 -6.44
N LEU A 115 12.83 13.13 -6.75
CA LEU A 115 13.96 13.68 -7.48
C LEU A 115 15.16 13.91 -6.52
N PRO A 116 16.40 13.62 -6.98
CA PRO A 116 17.58 13.93 -6.17
C PRO A 116 17.66 15.41 -5.85
N VAL A 117 18.09 15.74 -4.63
CA VAL A 117 18.34 17.11 -4.17
C VAL A 117 19.80 17.26 -3.84
N GLU A 118 20.47 18.30 -4.41
CA GLU A 118 21.85 18.70 -4.09
C GLU A 118 21.85 20.21 -3.72
N ASP A 119 22.47 20.53 -2.62
CA ASP A 119 22.54 21.92 -2.10
C ASP A 119 21.18 22.64 -2.05
N GLY A 120 20.11 21.90 -1.71
CA GLY A 120 18.75 22.43 -1.62
C GLY A 120 18.03 22.62 -2.96
N ASN A 121 18.64 22.21 -4.07
CA ASN A 121 18.06 22.30 -5.41
C ASN A 121 17.71 20.91 -5.96
N ILE A 122 16.54 20.81 -6.59
CA ILE A 122 16.11 19.58 -7.28
C ILE A 122 16.97 19.36 -8.50
N ILE A 123 17.55 18.16 -8.63
CA ILE A 123 18.30 17.74 -9.80
C ILE A 123 17.33 17.15 -10.83
N ALA A 124 17.05 17.93 -11.86
CA ALA A 124 16.17 17.49 -12.93
C ALA A 124 16.78 16.35 -13.76
N PRO A 125 16.00 15.33 -14.15
CA PRO A 125 16.47 14.25 -15.01
C PRO A 125 16.91 14.75 -16.39
N MET A 126 17.71 13.94 -17.09
CA MET A 126 18.11 14.25 -18.47
C MET A 126 16.89 14.24 -19.40
N CYS A 127 16.74 15.30 -20.19
CA CYS A 127 15.62 15.44 -21.11
C CYS A 127 15.80 14.53 -22.35
N PRO A 128 14.85 13.59 -22.61
CA PRO A 128 14.96 12.70 -23.77
C PRO A 128 14.94 13.43 -25.13
N GLN A 129 14.28 14.60 -25.19
CA GLN A 129 14.19 15.40 -26.42
C GLN A 129 15.37 16.37 -26.61
N GLN A 130 16.18 16.60 -25.57
CA GLN A 130 17.34 17.47 -25.64
C GLN A 130 18.60 16.72 -25.19
N LYS A 131 19.38 16.23 -26.15
CA LYS A 131 20.65 15.54 -25.85
C LYS A 131 21.54 16.41 -24.96
N LYS A 132 21.98 15.85 -23.82
CA LYS A 132 22.90 16.46 -22.83
C LYS A 132 22.34 17.66 -22.04
N LYS A 133 21.02 17.86 -22.02
CA LYS A 133 20.39 18.88 -21.18
C LYS A 133 19.41 18.23 -20.19
N GLN A 134 19.31 18.80 -19.01
CA GLN A 134 18.31 18.42 -18.02
C GLN A 134 16.93 18.88 -18.45
N CYS A 135 15.89 18.25 -17.89
CA CYS A 135 14.51 18.69 -18.04
C CYS A 135 14.31 20.09 -17.44
N VAL A 136 13.50 20.89 -18.09
CA VAL A 136 13.03 22.16 -17.55
C VAL A 136 11.71 21.88 -16.84
N LEU A 137 11.78 21.70 -15.53
CA LEU A 137 10.62 21.36 -14.68
C LEU A 137 9.77 22.60 -14.39
N GLY A 138 8.47 22.45 -14.52
CA GLY A 138 7.49 23.46 -14.11
C GLY A 138 7.21 23.40 -12.61
N GLU A 139 6.23 24.20 -12.16
CA GLU A 139 5.75 24.16 -10.77
C GLU A 139 5.10 22.79 -10.45
N ALA A 140 5.29 22.33 -9.21
CA ALA A 140 4.66 21.13 -8.72
C ALA A 140 3.13 21.31 -8.62
N LYS A 141 2.42 20.28 -9.08
CA LYS A 141 0.95 20.20 -8.95
C LYS A 141 0.59 18.93 -8.22
N ASN A 142 -0.25 19.03 -7.22
CA ASN A 142 -0.76 17.86 -6.53
C ASN A 142 -1.65 17.04 -7.45
N PHE A 143 -1.30 15.76 -7.60
CA PHE A 143 -2.05 14.79 -8.38
C PHE A 143 -2.68 13.75 -7.45
N ASN A 144 -4.01 13.72 -7.39
CA ASN A 144 -4.71 12.73 -6.57
C ASN A 144 -4.63 11.34 -7.21
N LEU A 145 -4.22 10.36 -6.42
CA LEU A 145 -4.00 8.98 -6.85
C LEU A 145 -5.29 8.14 -6.89
N MET A 146 -6.44 8.70 -6.52
CA MET A 146 -7.72 8.00 -6.58
C MET A 146 -8.19 7.81 -8.02
N PHE A 147 -8.49 6.57 -8.40
CA PHE A 147 -9.30 6.33 -9.59
C PHE A 147 -10.76 6.69 -9.31
N LYS A 148 -11.38 7.42 -10.21
CA LYS A 148 -12.80 7.78 -10.14
C LYS A 148 -13.58 7.25 -11.35
N THR A 149 -14.86 7.02 -11.12
CA THR A 149 -15.84 6.65 -12.14
C THR A 149 -17.17 7.33 -11.84
N PHE A 150 -18.16 7.10 -12.67
CA PHE A 150 -19.52 7.59 -12.47
C PHE A 150 -20.47 6.41 -12.26
N VAL A 151 -21.45 6.56 -11.37
CA VAL A 151 -22.48 5.56 -11.11
C VAL A 151 -23.81 6.10 -11.61
N GLY A 152 -24.49 5.29 -12.45
CA GLY A 152 -25.72 5.70 -13.10
C GLY A 152 -25.53 6.22 -14.53
N PRO A 153 -26.61 6.73 -15.16
CA PRO A 153 -26.62 7.03 -16.60
C PRO A 153 -26.00 8.39 -16.98
N VAL A 154 -25.71 9.25 -16.01
CA VAL A 154 -25.23 10.61 -16.25
C VAL A 154 -23.87 10.81 -15.59
N GLU A 155 -22.91 11.31 -16.37
CA GLU A 155 -21.57 11.64 -15.90
C GLU A 155 -21.57 13.09 -15.36
N ASP A 156 -22.00 13.25 -14.11
CA ASP A 156 -21.94 14.53 -13.40
C ASP A 156 -21.26 14.39 -12.03
N SER A 157 -21.00 15.52 -11.38
CA SER A 157 -20.31 15.55 -10.10
C SER A 157 -21.09 14.87 -8.96
N ALA A 158 -22.40 14.75 -9.07
CA ALA A 158 -23.25 14.12 -8.07
C ALA A 158 -23.17 12.59 -8.15
N ASN A 159 -22.72 12.05 -9.28
CA ASN A 159 -22.64 10.61 -9.54
C ASN A 159 -21.22 10.04 -9.47
N VAL A 160 -20.26 10.81 -8.98
CA VAL A 160 -18.87 10.35 -8.85
C VAL A 160 -18.75 9.27 -7.80
N ALA A 161 -18.07 8.18 -8.14
CA ALA A 161 -17.61 7.15 -7.22
C ALA A 161 -16.11 6.90 -7.39
N TYR A 162 -15.50 6.33 -6.37
CA TYR A 162 -14.07 6.06 -6.37
C TYR A 162 -13.80 4.58 -6.20
N PHE A 163 -12.78 4.10 -6.91
CA PHE A 163 -12.19 2.78 -6.61
C PHE A 163 -11.34 2.93 -5.36
N ARG A 164 -11.49 2.01 -4.41
CA ARG A 164 -10.74 2.05 -3.15
C ARG A 164 -9.22 2.00 -3.41
N PRO A 165 -8.42 2.91 -2.82
CA PRO A 165 -6.96 2.89 -2.90
C PRO A 165 -6.32 1.94 -1.89
N GLU A 166 -7.12 1.47 -0.90
CA GLU A 166 -6.76 0.54 0.17
C GLU A 166 -7.98 -0.24 0.65
N THR A 167 -7.74 -1.34 1.33
CA THR A 167 -8.79 -2.17 1.91
C THR A 167 -9.17 -1.81 3.34
N ALA A 168 -8.33 -1.03 4.05
CA ALA A 168 -8.51 -0.65 5.46
C ALA A 168 -9.85 0.04 5.73
N GLN A 169 -10.24 1.02 4.91
CA GLN A 169 -11.46 1.80 5.15
C GLN A 169 -12.72 0.94 5.11
N GLY A 170 -12.72 -0.12 4.28
CA GLY A 170 -13.80 -1.11 4.28
C GLY A 170 -13.93 -1.87 5.60
N ILE A 171 -12.84 -2.02 6.34
CA ILE A 171 -12.82 -2.63 7.67
C ILE A 171 -13.40 -1.65 8.70
N PHE A 172 -12.90 -0.40 8.73
CA PHE A 172 -13.35 0.59 9.72
C PHE A 172 -14.84 0.91 9.64
N VAL A 173 -15.38 1.11 8.42
CA VAL A 173 -16.82 1.40 8.26
C VAL A 173 -17.72 0.21 8.60
N ASN A 174 -17.19 -1.01 8.63
CA ASN A 174 -17.89 -2.22 9.02
C ASN A 174 -17.64 -2.64 10.49
N PHE A 175 -16.85 -1.90 11.26
CA PHE A 175 -16.48 -2.26 12.62
C PHE A 175 -17.69 -2.63 13.49
N VAL A 176 -18.69 -1.77 13.57
CA VAL A 176 -19.89 -2.01 14.39
C VAL A 176 -20.74 -3.16 13.83
N ASN A 177 -20.85 -3.30 12.50
CA ASN A 177 -21.56 -4.41 11.89
C ASN A 177 -20.93 -5.76 12.29
N VAL A 178 -19.60 -5.84 12.20
CA VAL A 178 -18.85 -7.04 12.58
C VAL A 178 -18.96 -7.29 14.08
N LEU A 179 -18.72 -6.27 14.90
CA LEU A 179 -18.82 -6.36 16.36
C LEU A 179 -20.17 -6.96 16.82
N ASN A 180 -21.27 -6.43 16.27
CA ASN A 180 -22.62 -6.85 16.64
C ASN A 180 -22.98 -8.26 16.14
N THR A 181 -22.55 -8.62 14.94
CA THR A 181 -22.92 -9.90 14.31
C THR A 181 -22.08 -11.07 14.80
N THR A 182 -20.81 -10.84 15.09
CA THR A 182 -19.88 -11.88 15.57
C THR A 182 -19.78 -11.94 17.09
N ARG A 183 -20.21 -10.88 17.78
CA ARG A 183 -20.08 -10.72 19.25
C ARG A 183 -18.63 -10.74 19.72
N GLN A 184 -17.69 -10.37 18.85
CA GLN A 184 -16.30 -10.22 19.21
C GLN A 184 -16.13 -9.08 20.25
N LYS A 185 -15.05 -9.17 20.99
CA LYS A 185 -14.66 -8.16 21.99
C LYS A 185 -13.20 -7.78 21.74
N PRO A 186 -12.81 -6.51 21.84
CA PRO A 186 -11.40 -6.16 21.84
C PRO A 186 -10.63 -6.89 22.96
N PRO A 187 -9.44 -7.46 22.67
CA PRO A 187 -8.69 -7.38 21.40
C PRO A 187 -9.19 -8.35 20.34
N PHE A 188 -9.58 -7.84 19.17
CA PHE A 188 -9.93 -8.67 18.02
C PHE A 188 -9.58 -8.00 16.68
N GLY A 189 -9.42 -8.80 15.63
CA GLY A 189 -9.09 -8.34 14.30
C GLY A 189 -10.21 -8.54 13.28
N ILE A 190 -10.22 -7.66 12.29
CA ILE A 190 -11.02 -7.82 11.07
C ILE A 190 -10.07 -7.83 9.89
N ALA A 191 -10.11 -8.86 9.08
CA ALA A 191 -9.19 -9.09 7.98
C ALA A 191 -9.93 -9.21 6.64
N GLN A 192 -9.28 -8.79 5.57
CA GLN A 192 -9.77 -9.05 4.22
C GLN A 192 -8.63 -9.21 3.22
N VAL A 193 -8.93 -9.90 2.13
CA VAL A 193 -8.09 -9.97 0.93
C VAL A 193 -8.88 -9.35 -0.23
N GLY A 194 -8.36 -8.31 -0.83
CA GLY A 194 -9.10 -7.64 -1.88
C GLY A 194 -8.26 -6.73 -2.77
N LYS A 195 -8.83 -6.38 -3.92
CA LYS A 195 -8.20 -5.46 -4.87
C LYS A 195 -8.26 -4.03 -4.38
N SER A 196 -7.19 -3.29 -4.67
CA SER A 196 -7.05 -1.86 -4.48
C SER A 196 -6.46 -1.21 -5.74
N PHE A 197 -6.66 0.09 -5.89
CA PHE A 197 -6.38 0.82 -7.12
C PHE A 197 -5.72 2.15 -6.82
N ARG A 198 -4.53 2.38 -7.38
CA ARG A 198 -3.82 3.66 -7.26
C ARG A 198 -3.36 4.13 -8.61
N ASN A 199 -3.74 5.33 -9.02
CA ASN A 199 -3.36 5.91 -10.30
C ASN A 199 -1.89 6.36 -10.27
N GLU A 200 -1.00 5.40 -10.06
CA GLU A 200 0.44 5.61 -9.93
C GLU A 200 1.02 6.37 -11.13
N ILE A 201 1.81 7.40 -10.84
CA ILE A 201 2.47 8.24 -11.85
C ILE A 201 3.74 7.55 -12.35
N THR A 202 4.53 7.02 -11.43
CA THR A 202 5.80 6.33 -11.69
C THR A 202 5.74 4.87 -11.23
N PRO A 203 4.87 4.06 -11.85
CA PRO A 203 4.86 2.63 -11.56
C PRO A 203 6.18 2.00 -12.02
N GLY A 204 6.62 0.95 -11.35
CA GLY A 204 7.92 0.39 -11.67
C GLY A 204 8.20 -0.98 -11.05
N ASN A 205 9.40 -1.46 -11.35
CA ASN A 205 9.90 -2.73 -10.85
C ASN A 205 8.96 -3.91 -11.11
N PHE A 206 8.51 -4.03 -12.37
CA PHE A 206 7.64 -5.09 -12.86
C PHE A 206 6.29 -5.09 -12.12
N ILE A 207 5.97 -6.16 -11.35
CA ILE A 207 4.71 -6.27 -10.59
C ILE A 207 4.79 -5.68 -9.17
N PHE A 208 5.92 -5.06 -8.79
CA PHE A 208 6.09 -4.51 -7.45
C PHE A 208 5.24 -3.27 -7.20
N ARG A 209 5.18 -2.34 -8.16
CA ARG A 209 4.34 -1.14 -8.10
C ARG A 209 3.42 -1.06 -9.30
N THR A 210 2.15 -1.34 -9.11
CA THR A 210 1.12 -1.45 -10.15
C THR A 210 -0.09 -0.58 -9.82
N ARG A 211 -0.92 -0.29 -10.82
CA ARG A 211 -2.13 0.52 -10.65
C ARG A 211 -3.30 -0.24 -10.07
N GLU A 212 -3.36 -1.54 -10.32
CA GLU A 212 -4.30 -2.49 -9.75
C GLU A 212 -3.51 -3.58 -9.04
N PHE A 213 -3.78 -3.79 -7.76
CA PHE A 213 -3.06 -4.77 -6.93
C PHE A 213 -4.03 -5.41 -5.94
N GLU A 214 -3.56 -6.40 -5.21
CA GLU A 214 -4.31 -6.99 -4.08
C GLU A 214 -3.57 -6.70 -2.79
N GLN A 215 -4.35 -6.39 -1.75
CA GLN A 215 -3.88 -6.32 -0.37
C GLN A 215 -4.45 -7.48 0.43
N MET A 216 -3.65 -7.96 1.36
CA MET A 216 -4.05 -8.82 2.46
C MET A 216 -3.90 -7.97 3.72
N GLU A 217 -5.00 -7.46 4.26
CA GLU A 217 -5.01 -6.45 5.30
C GLU A 217 -5.80 -6.91 6.52
N MET A 218 -5.34 -6.54 7.70
CA MET A 218 -6.01 -6.82 8.96
C MET A 218 -5.87 -5.61 9.88
N GLU A 219 -7.01 -5.12 10.38
CA GLU A 219 -7.06 -4.12 11.42
C GLU A 219 -7.37 -4.81 12.75
N PHE A 220 -6.53 -4.57 13.75
CA PHE A 220 -6.64 -5.22 15.04
C PHE A 220 -7.03 -4.20 16.11
N PHE A 221 -8.24 -4.33 16.62
CA PHE A 221 -8.87 -3.41 17.55
C PHE A 221 -8.57 -3.80 18.99
N VAL A 222 -7.99 -2.89 19.76
CA VAL A 222 -7.53 -3.15 21.13
C VAL A 222 -7.98 -2.04 22.08
N PRO A 223 -8.05 -2.30 23.40
CA PRO A 223 -8.10 -1.22 24.37
C PRO A 223 -6.89 -0.27 24.17
N PRO A 224 -7.07 1.06 24.22
CA PRO A 224 -6.00 2.01 23.88
C PRO A 224 -4.68 1.79 24.62
N GLU A 225 -4.73 1.40 25.89
CA GLU A 225 -3.56 1.14 26.73
C GLU A 225 -2.77 -0.11 26.31
N GLN A 226 -3.38 -1.02 25.55
CA GLN A 226 -2.75 -2.26 25.07
C GLN A 226 -2.10 -2.09 23.68
N GLY A 227 -2.28 -0.95 23.03
CA GLY A 227 -1.75 -0.69 21.69
C GLY A 227 -0.27 -1.02 21.52
N PRO A 228 0.64 -0.53 22.39
CA PRO A 228 2.07 -0.82 22.26
C PRO A 228 2.41 -2.31 22.38
N GLU A 229 1.75 -3.06 23.28
CA GLU A 229 1.99 -4.49 23.44
C GLU A 229 1.58 -5.28 22.19
N TRP A 230 0.40 -4.98 21.63
CA TRP A 230 -0.09 -5.62 20.42
C TRP A 230 0.71 -5.25 19.18
N TYR A 231 1.24 -4.03 19.12
CA TYR A 231 2.15 -3.61 18.05
C TYR A 231 3.42 -4.47 18.04
N GLU A 232 4.06 -4.69 19.21
CA GLU A 232 5.23 -5.57 19.34
C GLU A 232 4.88 -7.03 19.01
N TYR A 233 3.72 -7.51 19.46
CA TYR A 233 3.24 -8.86 19.14
C TYR A 233 3.12 -9.07 17.63
N TRP A 234 2.44 -8.13 16.92
CA TRP A 234 2.23 -8.27 15.49
C TRP A 234 3.53 -8.17 14.68
N LYS A 235 4.46 -7.34 15.04
CA LYS A 235 5.79 -7.30 14.39
C LYS A 235 6.46 -8.68 14.39
N ASN A 236 6.49 -9.35 15.53
CA ASN A 236 7.10 -10.68 15.67
C ASN A 236 6.31 -11.74 14.90
N GLU A 237 5.00 -11.79 15.06
CA GLU A 237 4.12 -12.74 14.37
C GLU A 237 4.24 -12.63 12.84
N ARG A 238 4.33 -11.42 12.31
CA ARG A 238 4.44 -11.22 10.87
C ARG A 238 5.82 -11.62 10.34
N MET A 239 6.89 -11.30 11.05
CA MET A 239 8.24 -11.79 10.72
C MET A 239 8.31 -13.30 10.71
N ASP A 240 7.77 -13.96 11.73
CA ASP A 240 7.75 -15.42 11.83
C ASP A 240 6.92 -16.07 10.70
N TRP A 241 5.83 -15.44 10.28
CA TRP A 241 5.04 -15.90 9.14
C TRP A 241 5.86 -15.93 7.84
N PHE A 242 6.65 -14.90 7.55
CA PHE A 242 7.53 -14.87 6.38
C PHE A 242 8.64 -15.91 6.46
N TYR A 243 9.22 -16.13 7.63
CA TYR A 243 10.20 -17.21 7.84
C TYR A 243 9.57 -18.59 7.61
N ASN A 244 8.35 -18.80 8.06
CA ASN A 244 7.61 -20.06 7.85
C ASN A 244 7.22 -20.28 6.38
N LEU A 245 7.13 -19.24 5.56
CA LEU A 245 7.00 -19.33 4.10
C LEU A 245 8.32 -19.70 3.41
N GLY A 246 9.42 -19.76 4.13
CA GLY A 246 10.75 -20.11 3.62
C GLY A 246 11.60 -18.92 3.18
N MET A 247 11.23 -17.70 3.55
CA MET A 247 12.09 -16.53 3.31
C MET A 247 13.34 -16.62 4.18
N LYS A 248 14.49 -16.33 3.57
CA LYS A 248 15.78 -16.38 4.26
C LYS A 248 15.95 -15.13 5.13
N LYS A 249 16.47 -15.33 6.35
CA LYS A 249 16.65 -14.23 7.33
C LYS A 249 17.55 -13.10 6.81
N GLU A 250 18.55 -13.45 6.01
CA GLU A 250 19.46 -12.48 5.40
C GLU A 250 18.80 -11.57 4.33
N ASN A 251 17.63 -11.96 3.83
CA ASN A 251 16.91 -11.27 2.77
C ASN A 251 15.65 -10.52 3.26
N ILE A 252 15.39 -10.53 4.56
CA ILE A 252 14.21 -9.88 5.13
C ILE A 252 14.59 -9.18 6.43
N MET A 253 14.07 -7.99 6.65
CA MET A 253 14.29 -7.24 7.88
C MET A 253 13.05 -6.47 8.31
N LEU A 254 12.99 -6.15 9.60
CA LEU A 254 12.04 -5.21 10.17
C LEU A 254 12.72 -3.84 10.27
N ARG A 255 12.16 -2.82 9.61
CA ARG A 255 12.63 -1.44 9.63
C ARG A 255 11.61 -0.54 10.35
N PRO A 256 11.89 -0.08 11.56
CA PRO A 256 11.08 0.97 12.18
C PRO A 256 11.18 2.28 11.38
N HIS A 257 10.09 3.02 11.30
CA HIS A 257 10.09 4.37 10.76
C HIS A 257 10.67 5.37 11.75
N ASP A 258 11.40 6.35 11.25
CA ASP A 258 11.81 7.52 12.04
C ASP A 258 10.60 8.45 12.29
N GLU A 259 10.69 9.33 13.28
CA GLU A 259 9.57 10.20 13.70
C GLU A 259 9.01 11.07 12.56
N ASP A 260 9.86 11.50 11.63
CA ASP A 260 9.50 12.32 10.47
C ASP A 260 8.89 11.53 9.31
N GLU A 261 8.99 10.19 9.32
CA GLU A 261 8.33 9.29 8.38
C GLU A 261 6.91 8.88 8.82
N LEU A 262 6.55 9.10 10.10
CA LEU A 262 5.27 8.64 10.64
C LEU A 262 4.09 9.36 10.00
N SER A 263 3.08 8.59 9.61
CA SER A 263 1.78 9.15 9.21
C SER A 263 1.11 9.84 10.38
N HIS A 264 0.32 10.87 10.12
CA HIS A 264 -0.36 11.71 11.13
C HIS A 264 -1.31 10.94 12.05
N TYR A 265 -1.71 9.73 11.68
CA TYR A 265 -2.58 8.82 12.44
C TYR A 265 -1.79 7.76 13.23
N SER A 266 -0.48 7.68 13.07
CA SER A 266 0.34 6.61 13.67
C SER A 266 1.24 7.13 14.77
N THR A 267 1.35 6.35 15.85
CA THR A 267 2.32 6.55 16.94
C THR A 267 3.53 5.63 16.84
N GLY A 268 3.51 4.70 15.87
CA GLY A 268 4.61 3.81 15.55
C GLY A 268 4.30 3.03 14.28
N THR A 269 5.25 2.98 13.36
CA THR A 269 5.18 2.21 12.12
C THR A 269 6.47 1.43 11.92
N SER A 270 6.37 0.23 11.41
CA SER A 270 7.51 -0.58 10.98
C SER A 270 7.15 -1.29 9.68
N ASP A 271 8.10 -1.33 8.76
CA ASP A 271 7.98 -2.10 7.54
C ASP A 271 8.74 -3.41 7.66
N ILE A 272 8.15 -4.48 7.14
CA ILE A 272 8.89 -5.69 6.81
C ILE A 272 9.37 -5.52 5.37
N GLU A 273 10.68 -5.42 5.20
CA GLU A 273 11.33 -5.21 3.91
C GLU A 273 12.01 -6.49 3.42
N TYR A 274 12.05 -6.65 2.09
CA TYR A 274 12.76 -7.74 1.42
C TYR A 274 13.84 -7.19 0.51
N LEU A 275 14.97 -7.91 0.45
CA LEU A 275 16.08 -7.59 -0.45
C LEU A 275 15.77 -8.07 -1.87
N PHE A 276 15.14 -7.20 -2.64
CA PHE A 276 14.89 -7.40 -4.06
C PHE A 276 16.14 -7.20 -4.93
N PRO A 277 16.14 -7.58 -6.20
CA PRO A 277 17.29 -7.32 -7.10
C PRO A 277 17.67 -5.85 -7.27
N TRP A 278 16.78 -4.91 -6.93
CA TRP A 278 17.03 -3.45 -6.97
C TRP A 278 17.32 -2.85 -5.59
N GLY A 279 17.38 -3.63 -4.54
CA GLY A 279 17.59 -3.19 -3.15
C GLY A 279 16.41 -3.54 -2.24
N TRP A 280 16.43 -2.99 -1.04
CA TRP A 280 15.37 -3.20 -0.05
C TRP A 280 14.06 -2.57 -0.51
N GLY A 281 12.97 -3.29 -0.27
CA GLY A 281 11.61 -2.83 -0.60
C GLY A 281 10.58 -3.42 0.34
N GLU A 282 9.56 -2.63 0.63
CA GLU A 282 8.48 -2.97 1.54
C GLU A 282 7.67 -4.18 1.05
N LEU A 283 7.42 -5.15 1.93
CA LEU A 283 6.47 -6.24 1.75
C LEU A 283 5.19 -6.01 2.54
N GLU A 284 5.33 -5.48 3.77
CA GLU A 284 4.21 -5.30 4.70
C GLU A 284 4.50 -4.13 5.63
N GLY A 285 3.55 -3.22 5.78
CA GLY A 285 3.56 -2.19 6.80
C GLY A 285 2.77 -2.63 8.03
N ILE A 286 3.30 -2.35 9.22
CA ILE A 286 2.66 -2.59 10.52
C ILE A 286 2.62 -1.27 11.26
N ALA A 287 1.42 -0.73 11.52
CA ALA A 287 1.25 0.57 12.13
C ALA A 287 0.33 0.54 13.34
N GLN A 288 0.71 1.26 14.38
CA GLN A 288 -0.18 1.59 15.49
C GLN A 288 -0.97 2.85 15.13
N ARG A 289 -2.15 2.68 14.54
CA ARG A 289 -2.99 3.75 13.96
C ARG A 289 -3.80 4.55 14.98
N THR A 290 -3.82 4.13 16.25
CA THR A 290 -4.66 4.71 17.30
C THR A 290 -6.17 4.61 16.98
N ASP A 291 -6.97 5.51 17.54
CA ASP A 291 -8.42 5.58 17.31
C ASP A 291 -8.82 6.52 16.14
N PHE A 292 -7.86 6.94 15.32
CA PHE A 292 -8.05 7.98 14.31
C PHE A 292 -9.18 7.65 13.33
N ASP A 293 -9.12 6.48 12.69
CA ASP A 293 -10.07 6.12 11.62
C ASP A 293 -11.50 5.98 12.15
N LEU A 294 -11.68 5.28 13.26
CA LEU A 294 -13.01 5.12 13.86
C LEU A 294 -13.59 6.45 14.32
N LYS A 295 -12.77 7.35 14.89
CA LYS A 295 -13.22 8.71 15.26
C LYS A 295 -13.58 9.54 14.05
N ALA A 296 -12.75 9.51 13.00
CA ALA A 296 -13.00 10.25 11.75
C ALA A 296 -14.33 9.81 11.11
N HIS A 297 -14.55 8.50 10.98
CA HIS A 297 -15.81 7.98 10.45
C HIS A 297 -17.00 8.24 11.38
N SER A 298 -16.82 8.14 12.69
CA SER A 298 -17.86 8.45 13.67
C SER A 298 -18.31 9.91 13.55
N GLN A 299 -17.34 10.83 13.51
CA GLN A 299 -17.60 12.26 13.40
C GLN A 299 -18.27 12.63 12.06
N HIS A 300 -17.79 12.05 10.95
CA HIS A 300 -18.32 12.37 9.63
C HIS A 300 -19.69 11.77 9.36
N SER A 301 -19.96 10.56 9.83
CA SER A 301 -21.22 9.85 9.63
C SER A 301 -22.30 10.17 10.68
N GLY A 302 -21.91 10.68 11.84
CA GLY A 302 -22.78 10.84 13.02
C GLY A 302 -23.13 9.53 13.71
N GLN A 303 -22.48 8.40 13.35
CA GLN A 303 -22.68 7.10 13.99
C GLN A 303 -21.64 6.88 15.09
N ASP A 304 -22.04 6.25 16.19
CA ASP A 304 -21.12 5.89 17.27
C ASP A 304 -20.36 4.60 16.93
N LEU A 305 -19.06 4.71 16.65
CA LEU A 305 -18.15 3.60 16.38
C LEU A 305 -17.31 3.19 17.60
N SER A 306 -17.74 3.55 18.80
CA SER A 306 -17.10 3.11 20.04
C SER A 306 -17.53 1.72 20.48
N TYR A 307 -16.72 1.10 21.33
CA TYR A 307 -17.04 -0.15 22.03
C TYR A 307 -17.44 0.14 23.49
N PHE A 308 -18.49 -0.50 23.95
CA PHE A 308 -18.83 -0.52 25.37
C PHE A 308 -18.32 -1.82 26.01
N ASP A 309 -17.38 -1.68 26.95
CA ASP A 309 -16.89 -2.80 27.75
C ASP A 309 -17.79 -3.03 28.95
N PRO A 310 -18.58 -4.14 28.99
CA PRO A 310 -19.46 -4.42 30.09
C PRO A 310 -18.74 -4.85 31.38
N GLN A 311 -17.47 -5.30 31.30
CA GLN A 311 -16.69 -5.69 32.47
C GLN A 311 -16.12 -4.47 33.19
N ALA A 312 -15.53 -3.54 32.43
CA ALA A 312 -15.03 -2.30 32.98
C ALA A 312 -16.10 -1.22 33.15
N ASN A 313 -17.32 -1.46 32.64
CA ASN A 313 -18.45 -0.52 32.61
C ASN A 313 -18.03 0.85 32.02
N GLN A 314 -17.24 0.82 30.96
CA GLN A 314 -16.74 2.01 30.29
C GLN A 314 -16.84 1.90 28.77
N ARG A 315 -16.83 3.05 28.10
CA ARG A 315 -16.86 3.16 26.65
C ARG A 315 -15.55 3.75 26.17
N TYR A 316 -14.98 3.19 25.08
CA TYR A 316 -13.80 3.70 24.42
C TYR A 316 -13.86 3.45 22.91
N VAL A 317 -13.01 4.13 22.16
CA VAL A 317 -12.78 3.85 20.73
C VAL A 317 -11.51 3.01 20.64
N PRO A 318 -11.63 1.75 20.23
CA PRO A 318 -10.48 0.87 20.15
C PRO A 318 -9.55 1.20 19.00
#